data_40d159ab065b1b3221e72f6f39e9c416
#
_entry.id   40d159ab065b1b3221e72f6f39e9c416
#
_cell.length_a   1.000
_cell.length_b   1.000
_cell.length_c   1.000
_cell.angle_alpha   90.00
_cell.angle_beta   90.00
_cell.angle_gamma   90.00
#
_symmetry.space_group_name_H-M   'P 1'
#
loop_
_entity.id
_entity.type
_entity.pdbx_description
1 polymer ?
#
loop_
_entity_poly.entity_id
_entity_poly.type
_entity_poly.pdbx_seq_one_letter_code
_entity_poly.pdbx_strand_id
1 'polypeptide(L)' 'MKQSMYKNRDEMPMVLTVMDVANLLGISRASAYELVREDNFPKLKIVQGRTIIPSDRLLEWLDEQTRYDELPR' A
#
# COMPACT_ATOMS: atom_id res chain seq x y z
N MET A 1 -14.70 -5.86 13.11
CA MET A 1 -13.93 -5.38 11.96
C MET A 1 -12.46 -5.26 12.32
N LYS A 2 -11.63 -5.67 11.41
CA LYS A 2 -10.21 -5.61 11.66
C LYS A 2 -9.68 -4.20 11.47
N GLN A 3 -8.88 -3.75 12.39
CA GLN A 3 -8.33 -2.42 12.32
C GLN A 3 -6.93 -2.43 11.77
N SER A 4 -6.59 -1.37 11.10
CA SER A 4 -5.24 -1.14 10.67
C SER A 4 -4.32 -1.00 11.88
N MET A 5 -3.06 -1.39 11.71
CA MET A 5 -2.12 -1.21 12.79
C MET A 5 -1.76 0.26 13.02
N TYR A 6 -2.12 1.13 12.08
CA TYR A 6 -1.89 2.56 12.21
C TYR A 6 -3.23 3.27 12.34
N LYS A 7 -3.34 4.14 13.30
CA LYS A 7 -4.60 4.84 13.54
C LYS A 7 -4.81 5.99 12.58
N ASN A 8 -3.74 6.60 12.15
CA ASN A 8 -3.85 7.69 11.21
C ASN A 8 -2.54 7.85 10.47
N ARG A 9 -2.57 8.76 9.52
CA ARG A 9 -1.46 8.97 8.61
C ARG A 9 -0.18 9.36 9.32
N ASP A 10 -0.31 10.16 10.36
CA ASP A 10 0.87 10.67 11.06
C ASP A 10 1.64 9.58 11.78
N GLU A 11 0.98 8.47 12.06
CA GLU A 11 1.63 7.37 12.77
C GLU A 11 2.33 6.40 11.84
N MET A 12 2.20 6.58 10.55
CA MET A 12 2.81 5.66 9.59
C MET A 12 4.28 5.96 9.43
N PRO A 13 5.12 4.92 9.32
CA PRO A 13 6.52 5.15 8.98
C PRO A 13 6.63 5.68 7.56
N MET A 14 7.77 6.29 7.25
CA MET A 14 7.99 6.86 5.93
C MET A 14 7.97 5.81 4.83
N VAL A 15 8.44 4.62 5.13
CA VAL A 15 8.46 3.54 4.14
C VAL A 15 7.86 2.29 4.75
N LEU A 16 7.33 1.45 3.89
CA LEU A 16 6.62 0.25 4.31
C LEU A 16 7.22 -0.96 3.61
N THR A 17 7.08 -2.11 4.27
CA THR A 17 7.37 -3.39 3.63
C THR A 17 6.11 -3.95 3.01
N VAL A 18 6.24 -5.05 2.27
CA VAL A 18 5.08 -5.72 1.70
C VAL A 18 4.15 -6.21 2.81
N MET A 19 4.72 -6.70 3.91
CA MET A 19 3.90 -7.14 5.04
C MET A 19 3.14 -5.98 5.68
N ASP A 20 3.79 -4.81 5.74
CA ASP A 20 3.09 -3.63 6.24
C ASP A 20 1.91 -3.28 5.36
N VAL A 21 2.08 -3.39 4.05
CA VAL A 21 0.99 -3.12 3.12
C VAL A 21 -0.15 -4.12 3.34
N ALA A 22 0.19 -5.39 3.52
CA ALA A 22 -0.84 -6.40 3.77
C ALA A 22 -1.64 -6.06 5.01
N ASN A 23 -0.95 -5.68 6.09
CA ASN A 23 -1.61 -5.33 7.33
C ASN A 23 -2.45 -4.08 7.20
N LEU A 24 -1.92 -3.09 6.51
CA LEU A 24 -2.61 -1.82 6.36
C LEU A 24 -3.89 -1.98 5.53
N LEU A 25 -3.82 -2.76 4.48
CA LEU A 25 -4.97 -2.96 3.60
C LEU A 25 -5.89 -4.08 4.06
N GLY A 26 -5.45 -4.86 5.03
CA GLY A 26 -6.27 -5.97 5.52
C GLY A 26 -6.37 -7.11 4.54
N ILE A 27 -5.33 -7.34 3.76
CA ILE A 27 -5.32 -8.42 2.77
C ILE A 27 -4.27 -9.45 3.13
N SER A 28 -4.33 -10.59 2.48
CA SER A 28 -3.39 -11.65 2.73
C SER A 28 -2.01 -11.28 2.22
N ARG A 29 -1.02 -11.99 2.73
CA ARG A 29 0.35 -11.81 2.30
C ARG A 29 0.50 -12.07 0.81
N ALA A 30 -0.13 -13.14 0.33
CA ALA A 30 -0.04 -13.47 -1.09
C ALA A 30 -0.65 -12.37 -1.94
N SER A 31 -1.79 -11.84 -1.52
CA SER A 31 -2.44 -10.77 -2.25
C SER A 31 -1.59 -9.52 -2.28
N ALA A 32 -0.92 -9.22 -1.15
CA ALA A 32 -0.06 -8.06 -1.09
C ALA A 32 1.12 -8.20 -2.05
N TYR A 33 1.71 -9.37 -2.12
CA TYR A 33 2.82 -9.60 -3.04
C TYR A 33 2.39 -9.44 -4.49
N GLU A 34 1.20 -9.91 -4.82
CA GLU A 34 0.69 -9.73 -6.17
C GLU A 34 0.44 -8.26 -6.47
N LEU A 35 -0.09 -7.56 -5.51
CA LEU A 35 -0.41 -6.15 -5.69
C LEU A 35 0.85 -5.33 -5.98
N VAL A 36 1.90 -5.55 -5.20
CA VAL A 36 3.11 -4.74 -5.38
C VAL A 36 3.87 -5.09 -6.65
N ARG A 37 3.52 -6.18 -7.31
CA ARG A 37 4.14 -6.51 -8.59
C ARG A 37 3.60 -5.69 -9.73
N GLU A 38 2.45 -5.07 -9.54
CA GLU A 38 1.84 -4.30 -10.62
C GLU A 38 2.67 -3.08 -10.94
N ASP A 39 2.72 -2.75 -12.21
CA ASP A 39 3.57 -1.66 -12.67
C ASP A 39 3.17 -0.33 -12.10
N ASN A 40 1.88 -0.14 -11.88
CA ASN A 40 1.40 1.14 -11.38
C ASN A 40 1.38 1.25 -9.87
N PHE A 41 1.79 0.19 -9.18
CA PHE A 41 1.82 0.25 -7.72
C PHE A 41 3.08 1.00 -7.28
N PRO A 42 2.94 1.95 -6.34
CA PRO A 42 4.09 2.76 -5.91
C PRO A 42 5.09 1.91 -5.12
N LYS A 43 6.30 1.86 -5.62
CA LYS A 43 7.36 1.16 -4.91
C LYS A 43 8.69 1.72 -5.35
N LEU A 44 9.62 1.74 -4.43
CA LEU A 44 10.98 2.07 -4.75
C LEU A 44 11.62 0.86 -5.40
N LYS A 45 12.57 1.16 -6.24
CA LYS A 45 13.35 0.10 -6.81
C LYS A 45 14.01 -0.66 -5.69
N ILE A 46 14.17 -1.93 -5.90
CA ILE A 46 14.63 -2.83 -4.88
C ILE A 46 15.99 -2.45 -4.33
N VAL A 47 16.07 -2.46 -3.01
CA VAL A 47 17.32 -2.29 -2.30
C VAL A 47 17.64 -3.62 -1.67
N GLN A 48 18.69 -4.27 -2.12
CA GLN A 48 19.12 -5.55 -1.58
C GLN A 48 18.01 -6.59 -1.57
N GLY A 49 17.27 -6.66 -2.66
CA GLY A 49 16.23 -7.65 -2.81
C GLY A 49 14.94 -7.35 -2.06
N ARG A 50 14.84 -6.21 -1.45
CA ARG A 50 13.65 -5.86 -0.71
C ARG A 50 12.81 -4.87 -1.49
N THR A 51 11.50 -5.04 -1.43
CA THR A 51 10.57 -4.09 -1.99
C THR A 51 10.19 -3.09 -0.90
N ILE A 52 10.40 -1.83 -1.18
CA ILE A 52 10.13 -0.75 -0.24
C ILE A 52 9.07 0.14 -0.81
N ILE A 53 8.03 0.39 -0.04
CA ILE A 53 6.89 1.19 -0.50
C ILE A 53 6.86 2.49 0.27
N PRO A 54 7.02 3.65 -0.40
CA PRO A 54 6.90 4.94 0.29
C PRO A 54 5.45 5.13 0.73
N SER A 55 5.25 5.43 2.00
CA SER A 55 3.91 5.50 2.54
C SER A 55 3.09 6.62 1.91
N ASP A 56 3.70 7.77 1.65
CA ASP A 56 2.98 8.86 1.01
C ASP A 56 2.48 8.49 -0.37
N ARG A 57 3.29 7.77 -1.13
CA ARG A 57 2.89 7.35 -2.47
C ARG A 57 1.79 6.30 -2.40
N LEU A 58 1.85 5.43 -1.40
CA LEU A 58 0.79 4.46 -1.22
C LEU A 58 -0.54 5.15 -0.96
N LEU A 59 -0.53 6.18 -0.14
CA LEU A 59 -1.76 6.89 0.17
C LEU A 59 -2.32 7.59 -1.06
N GLU A 60 -1.45 8.16 -1.88
CA GLU A 60 -1.89 8.77 -3.13
C GLU A 60 -2.49 7.73 -4.07
N TRP A 61 -1.87 6.57 -4.14
CA TRP A 61 -2.36 5.49 -4.97
C TRP A 61 -3.74 5.03 -4.54
N LEU A 62 -3.92 4.90 -3.22
CA LEU A 62 -5.23 4.53 -2.69
C LEU A 62 -6.28 5.56 -3.02
N ASP A 63 -5.91 6.82 -2.93
CA ASP A 63 -6.82 7.90 -3.25
C ASP A 63 -7.27 7.81 -4.71
N GLU A 64 -6.35 7.52 -5.60
CA GLU A 64 -6.68 7.39 -7.01
C GLU A 64 -7.60 6.21 -7.27
N GLN A 65 -7.36 5.10 -6.60
CA GLN A 65 -8.22 3.93 -6.76
C GLN A 65 -9.62 4.23 -6.28
N THR A 66 -9.73 4.94 -5.19
CA THR A 66 -11.02 5.31 -4.65
C THR A 66 -11.78 6.24 -5.59
N ARG A 67 -11.05 7.13 -6.24
CA ARG A 67 -11.68 8.04 -7.21
C ARG A 67 -12.30 7.30 -8.35
N TYR A 68 -11.65 6.25 -8.83
CA TYR A 68 -12.22 5.44 -9.88
C TYR A 68 -13.56 4.88 -9.47
N ASP A 69 -13.64 4.44 -8.23
CA ASP A 69 -14.88 3.87 -7.73
C ASP A 69 -16.00 4.89 -7.62
N GLU A 70 -15.64 6.15 -7.50
CA GLU A 70 -16.63 7.22 -7.36
C GLU A 70 -17.16 7.71 -8.68
N LEU A 71 -16.54 7.33 -9.78
CA LEU A 71 -16.98 7.81 -11.08
C LEU A 71 -18.27 7.11 -11.50
N PRO A 72 -19.14 7.81 -12.20
CA PRO A 72 -20.36 7.19 -12.72
C PRO A 72 -20.01 6.12 -13.72
N ARG A 73 -20.83 5.10 -13.75
CA ARG A 73 -20.59 3.98 -14.64
C ARG A 73 -21.60 3.89 -15.74
#